data_4c5ecc2c8058e6f262fe6dececc60e6e
#
_entry.id   4c5ecc2c8058e6f262fe6dececc60e6e
#
_cell.length_a   1.000
_cell.length_b   1.000
_cell.length_c   1.000
_cell.angle_alpha   90.00
_cell.angle_beta   90.00
_cell.angle_gamma   90.00
#
_symmetry.space_group_name_H-M   'P 1'
#
loop_
_entity.id
_entity.type
_entity.pdbx_description
1 polymer ?
#
loop_
_entity_poly.entity_id
_entity_poly.type
_entity_poly.pdbx_seq_one_letter_code
_entity_poly.pdbx_strand_id
1 'polypeptide(L)'
;GVYHDGAYCPVCHAPMEYEYVHYNHIGAYRCTSCGHARPDPDYAATELDLQNGKLILDGQFTVALAFRSIYNVYNILAAYAACRECGVEGAAIADTLSSYILKNGRMQTFTLGQHHGILLTSKHENSIAYDTNLRYIRGEQSPCTVLVIVDAVSRKYFTSETSWLWDIDFDQL
;
A
#
# COMPACT_ATOMS: atom_id res chain seq x y z
N GLY A 1 -5.37 11.69 -7.25
CA GLY A 1 -6.25 12.62 -6.55
C GLY A 1 -5.81 12.90 -5.12
N VAL A 2 -6.16 14.05 -4.60
CA VAL A 2 -5.91 14.36 -3.18
C VAL A 2 -7.15 13.94 -2.40
N TYR A 3 -7.01 12.86 -1.64
CA TYR A 3 -8.07 12.39 -0.77
C TYR A 3 -7.95 13.08 0.58
N HIS A 4 -9.06 13.60 1.11
CA HIS A 4 -9.13 14.29 2.40
C HIS A 4 -10.08 13.60 3.39
N ASP A 5 -10.27 12.30 3.26
CA ASP A 5 -11.21 11.54 4.09
C ASP A 5 -10.96 11.68 5.60
N GLY A 6 -9.70 11.88 5.99
CA GLY A 6 -9.30 12.09 7.37
C GLY A 6 -9.05 13.55 7.77
N ALA A 7 -9.54 14.54 7.01
CA ALA A 7 -9.23 15.96 7.26
C ALA A 7 -9.84 16.49 8.57
N TYR A 8 -10.92 15.89 9.05
CA TYR A 8 -11.66 16.35 10.22
C TYR A 8 -11.82 15.26 11.29
N CYS A 9 -11.73 15.67 12.54
CA CYS A 9 -11.86 14.80 13.69
C CYS A 9 -13.28 14.19 13.78
N PRO A 10 -13.41 12.86 13.90
CA PRO A 10 -14.72 12.22 14.03
C PRO A 10 -15.42 12.52 15.37
N VAL A 11 -14.68 13.07 16.37
CA VAL A 11 -15.23 13.36 17.71
C VAL A 11 -15.72 14.80 17.81
N CYS A 12 -14.92 15.78 17.34
CA CYS A 12 -15.24 17.20 17.55
C CYS A 12 -15.24 18.05 16.26
N HIS A 13 -15.05 17.42 15.12
CA HIS A 13 -15.04 18.04 13.80
C HIS A 13 -13.96 19.11 13.56
N ALA A 14 -13.01 19.29 14.48
CA ALA A 14 -11.86 20.15 14.27
C ALA A 14 -10.89 19.53 13.24
N PRO A 15 -10.00 20.31 12.63
CA PRO A 15 -9.01 19.80 11.70
C PRO A 15 -8.11 18.73 12.33
N MET A 16 -7.70 17.77 11.53
CA MET A 16 -6.71 16.76 11.89
C MET A 16 -5.33 17.12 11.35
N GLU A 17 -4.30 16.87 12.14
CA GLU A 17 -2.91 16.93 11.72
C GLU A 17 -2.36 15.52 11.55
N TYR A 18 -1.47 15.34 10.58
CA TYR A 18 -0.82 14.07 10.28
C TYR A 18 0.70 14.25 10.29
N GLU A 19 1.38 13.45 11.08
CA GLU A 19 2.84 13.35 11.03
C GLU A 19 3.29 12.68 9.74
N TYR A 20 2.57 11.64 9.34
CA TYR A 20 2.71 11.00 8.03
C TYR A 20 1.40 10.40 7.57
N VAL A 21 1.25 10.25 6.26
CA VAL A 21 0.12 9.58 5.60
C VAL A 21 0.67 8.58 4.60
N HIS A 22 0.25 7.33 4.69
CA HIS A 22 0.59 6.32 3.70
C HIS A 22 -0.38 6.35 2.52
N TYR A 23 -1.68 6.30 2.81
CA TYR A 23 -2.75 6.54 1.84
C TYR A 23 -4.06 6.87 2.57
N ASN A 24 -4.86 7.76 2.00
CA ASN A 24 -6.09 8.30 2.59
C ASN A 24 -5.86 8.83 4.02
N HIS A 25 -6.59 8.24 4.98
CA HIS A 25 -6.52 8.54 6.40
C HIS A 25 -5.59 7.60 7.19
N ILE A 26 -4.90 6.69 6.50
CA ILE A 26 -3.96 5.75 7.16
C ILE A 26 -2.63 6.46 7.37
N GLY A 27 -2.37 6.80 8.63
CA GLY A 27 -1.18 7.53 9.05
C GLY A 27 -1.15 7.78 10.55
N ALA A 28 -0.21 8.57 11.01
CA ALA A 28 -0.14 9.05 12.38
C ALA A 28 -0.90 10.37 12.48
N TYR A 29 -2.07 10.35 13.06
CA TYR A 29 -2.97 11.49 13.16
C TYR A 29 -3.18 11.97 14.58
N ARG A 30 -3.47 13.28 14.71
CA ARG A 30 -3.87 13.93 15.94
C ARG A 30 -4.89 15.05 15.66
N CYS A 31 -5.92 15.14 16.49
CA CYS A 31 -6.83 16.27 16.47
C CYS A 31 -6.20 17.51 17.09
N THR A 32 -6.35 18.67 16.43
CA THR A 32 -5.83 19.94 16.91
C THR A 32 -6.57 20.49 18.13
N SER A 33 -7.74 19.94 18.48
CA SER A 33 -8.63 20.48 19.50
C SER A 33 -8.88 19.53 20.68
N CYS A 34 -9.37 18.30 20.43
CA CYS A 34 -9.82 17.41 21.50
C CYS A 34 -8.80 16.32 21.90
N GLY A 35 -7.63 16.32 21.28
CA GLY A 35 -6.60 15.33 21.57
C GLY A 35 -6.85 13.92 21.03
N HIS A 36 -7.96 13.70 20.28
CA HIS A 36 -8.17 12.43 19.58
C HIS A 36 -6.99 12.15 18.64
N ALA A 37 -6.31 11.05 18.84
CA ALA A 37 -5.11 10.68 18.10
C ALA A 37 -5.10 9.17 17.78
N ARG A 38 -4.23 8.78 16.87
CA ARG A 38 -3.97 7.36 16.64
C ARG A 38 -3.42 6.74 17.92
N PRO A 39 -3.96 5.61 18.40
CA PRO A 39 -3.38 4.88 19.51
C PRO A 39 -2.00 4.34 19.12
N ASP A 40 -1.15 4.14 20.12
CA ASP A 40 0.13 3.47 19.91
C ASP A 40 -0.13 2.02 19.46
N PRO A 41 0.59 1.55 18.43
CA PRO A 41 0.40 0.20 17.95
C PRO A 41 1.10 -0.82 18.86
N ASP A 42 0.46 -1.96 19.10
CA ASP A 42 1.07 -3.10 19.81
C ASP A 42 2.15 -3.78 18.95
N TYR A 43 1.98 -3.72 17.63
CA TYR A 43 2.91 -4.26 16.62
C TYR A 43 3.18 -3.23 15.54
N ALA A 44 4.45 -3.04 15.19
CA ALA A 44 4.84 -1.98 14.26
C ALA A 44 5.87 -2.44 13.22
N ALA A 45 5.74 -1.92 12.02
CA ALA A 45 6.82 -1.86 11.05
C ALA A 45 7.64 -0.61 11.35
N THR A 46 8.81 -0.76 11.96
CA THR A 46 9.62 0.35 12.47
C THR A 46 10.61 0.91 11.45
N GLU A 47 11.06 0.08 10.51
CA GLU A 47 11.89 0.51 9.39
C GLU A 47 11.39 -0.17 8.11
N LEU A 48 11.39 0.58 7.01
CA LEU A 48 11.00 0.09 5.70
C LEU A 48 11.93 0.64 4.63
N ASP A 49 12.64 -0.27 3.95
CA ASP A 49 13.44 0.01 2.76
C ASP A 49 12.94 -0.85 1.61
N LEU A 50 12.00 -0.30 0.83
CA LEU A 50 11.42 -1.00 -0.31
C LEU A 50 12.42 -1.17 -1.47
N GLN A 51 13.43 -0.31 -1.56
CA GLN A 51 14.44 -0.40 -2.63
C GLN A 51 15.35 -1.60 -2.42
N ASN A 52 15.79 -1.81 -1.19
CA ASN A 52 16.66 -2.93 -0.81
C ASN A 52 15.85 -4.15 -0.31
N GLY A 53 14.53 -4.07 -0.28
CA GLY A 53 13.67 -5.18 0.12
C GLY A 53 13.83 -5.53 1.60
N LYS A 54 13.89 -4.54 2.49
CA LYS A 54 14.07 -4.74 3.94
C LYS A 54 12.90 -4.16 4.72
N LEU A 55 12.41 -4.91 5.69
CA LEU A 55 11.42 -4.48 6.68
C LEU A 55 11.90 -4.88 8.07
N ILE A 56 11.77 -4.00 9.07
CA ILE A 56 12.00 -4.36 10.47
C ILE A 56 10.66 -4.27 11.21
N LEU A 57 10.32 -5.35 11.89
CA LEU A 57 9.15 -5.47 12.74
C LEU A 57 9.55 -5.30 14.20
N ASP A 58 8.82 -4.46 14.95
CA ASP A 58 9.00 -4.15 16.38
C ASP A 58 10.45 -3.76 16.75
N GLY A 59 11.20 -3.17 15.81
CA GLY A 59 12.60 -2.79 16.01
C GLY A 59 13.58 -3.96 16.16
N GLN A 60 13.15 -5.21 15.93
CA GLN A 60 13.94 -6.41 16.26
C GLN A 60 14.03 -7.42 15.12
N PHE A 61 12.92 -7.67 14.41
CA PHE A 61 12.83 -8.79 13.48
C PHE A 61 12.93 -8.30 12.04
N THR A 62 14.00 -8.68 11.37
CA THR A 62 14.21 -8.33 9.96
C THR A 62 13.50 -9.30 9.04
N VAL A 63 12.71 -8.77 8.11
CA VAL A 63 12.04 -9.50 7.03
C VAL A 63 12.62 -9.07 5.69
N ALA A 64 13.07 -10.02 4.89
CA ALA A 64 13.45 -9.78 3.50
C ALA A 64 12.19 -9.72 2.62
N LEU A 65 12.03 -8.64 1.85
CA LEU A 65 10.85 -8.43 1.01
C LEU A 65 11.17 -8.81 -0.44
N ALA A 66 10.36 -9.71 -1.01
CA ALA A 66 10.42 -10.07 -2.43
C ALA A 66 9.58 -9.13 -3.32
N PHE A 67 9.07 -8.02 -2.79
CA PHE A 67 8.19 -7.06 -3.48
C PHE A 67 8.50 -5.61 -3.06
N ARG A 68 7.97 -4.64 -3.83
CA ARG A 68 8.22 -3.21 -3.60
C ARG A 68 6.92 -2.41 -3.37
N SER A 69 5.83 -3.04 -2.96
CA SER A 69 4.55 -2.35 -2.77
C SER A 69 4.17 -2.18 -1.30
N ILE A 70 3.80 -0.96 -0.92
CA ILE A 70 3.47 -0.60 0.47
C ILE A 70 2.26 -1.38 1.03
N TYR A 71 1.26 -1.70 0.22
CA TYR A 71 0.09 -2.45 0.71
C TYR A 71 0.43 -3.89 1.10
N ASN A 72 1.45 -4.50 0.50
CA ASN A 72 1.93 -5.81 0.93
C ASN A 72 2.64 -5.75 2.29
N VAL A 73 3.25 -4.61 2.63
CA VAL A 73 3.80 -4.37 3.98
C VAL A 73 2.70 -4.42 5.03
N TYR A 74 1.54 -3.82 4.76
CA TYR A 74 0.37 -3.91 5.66
C TYR A 74 -0.14 -5.35 5.79
N ASN A 75 -0.16 -6.12 4.71
CA ASN A 75 -0.53 -7.54 4.76
C ASN A 75 0.45 -8.35 5.63
N ILE A 76 1.75 -8.10 5.50
CA ILE A 76 2.78 -8.71 6.35
C ILE A 76 2.58 -8.32 7.81
N LEU A 77 2.38 -7.03 8.10
CA LEU A 77 2.17 -6.57 9.47
C LEU A 77 0.92 -7.18 10.10
N ALA A 78 -0.17 -7.30 9.34
CA ALA A 78 -1.39 -7.95 9.80
C ALA A 78 -1.17 -9.45 10.10
N ALA A 79 -0.47 -10.15 9.22
CA ALA A 79 -0.12 -11.56 9.43
C ALA A 79 0.81 -11.73 10.64
N TYR A 80 1.81 -10.86 10.77
CA TYR A 80 2.71 -10.83 11.92
C TYR A 80 1.94 -10.65 13.23
N ALA A 81 1.11 -9.61 13.32
CA ALA A 81 0.31 -9.33 14.51
C ALA A 81 -0.58 -10.53 14.88
N ALA A 82 -1.30 -11.09 13.93
CA ALA A 82 -2.15 -12.27 14.17
C ALA A 82 -1.37 -13.48 14.68
N CYS A 83 -0.19 -13.76 14.12
CA CYS A 83 0.67 -14.85 14.59
C CYS A 83 1.22 -14.58 16.00
N ARG A 84 1.61 -13.33 16.30
CA ARG A 84 2.07 -12.93 17.64
C ARG A 84 0.97 -13.12 18.69
N GLU A 85 -0.27 -12.72 18.38
CA GLU A 85 -1.44 -12.95 19.24
C GLU A 85 -1.70 -14.46 19.49
N CYS A 86 -1.36 -15.32 18.52
CA CYS A 86 -1.41 -16.78 18.67
C CYS A 86 -0.20 -17.34 19.43
N GLY A 87 0.71 -16.53 19.94
CA GLY A 87 1.86 -16.95 20.71
C GLY A 87 3.05 -17.45 19.88
N VAL A 88 3.07 -17.17 18.56
CA VAL A 88 4.21 -17.56 17.72
C VAL A 88 5.37 -16.59 17.94
N GLU A 89 6.59 -17.12 18.06
CA GLU A 89 7.79 -16.30 18.24
C GLU A 89 8.10 -15.43 17.01
N GLY A 90 8.43 -14.14 17.27
CA GLY A 90 8.65 -13.14 16.22
C GLY A 90 9.74 -13.50 15.22
N ALA A 91 10.82 -14.14 15.66
CA ALA A 91 11.89 -14.62 14.79
C ALA A 91 11.39 -15.68 13.80
N ALA A 92 10.61 -16.65 14.26
CA ALA A 92 10.06 -17.72 13.40
C ALA A 92 9.08 -17.14 12.34
N ILE A 93 8.31 -16.13 12.72
CA ILE A 93 7.42 -15.42 11.79
C ILE A 93 8.27 -14.68 10.73
N ALA A 94 9.30 -13.94 11.16
CA ALA A 94 10.16 -13.16 10.26
C ALA A 94 10.89 -14.06 9.25
N ASP A 95 11.39 -15.20 9.67
CA ASP A 95 12.04 -16.19 8.80
C ASP A 95 11.05 -16.74 7.75
N THR A 96 9.84 -17.08 8.20
CA THR A 96 8.78 -17.56 7.30
C THR A 96 8.39 -16.50 6.27
N LEU A 97 8.18 -15.26 6.71
CA LEU A 97 7.82 -14.15 5.84
C LEU A 97 8.93 -13.81 4.85
N SER A 98 10.20 -13.92 5.26
CA SER A 98 11.37 -13.70 4.39
C SER A 98 11.50 -14.74 3.29
N SER A 99 11.04 -15.94 3.53
CA SER A 99 11.04 -17.03 2.53
C SER A 99 9.80 -17.04 1.63
N TYR A 100 8.80 -16.18 1.94
CA TYR A 100 7.54 -16.14 1.22
C TYR A 100 7.68 -15.51 -0.16
N ILE A 101 7.42 -16.30 -1.20
CA ILE A 101 7.37 -15.84 -2.58
C ILE A 101 5.92 -15.54 -2.95
N LEU A 102 5.64 -14.30 -3.29
CA LEU A 102 4.31 -13.86 -3.72
C LEU A 102 4.02 -14.47 -5.11
N LYS A 103 3.35 -15.62 -5.13
CA LYS A 103 2.83 -16.23 -6.36
C LYS A 103 1.52 -15.53 -6.72
N ASN A 104 1.39 -15.04 -7.96
CA ASN A 104 0.17 -14.37 -8.45
C ASN A 104 -0.18 -13.06 -7.72
N GLY A 105 0.82 -12.28 -7.34
CA GLY A 105 0.63 -10.93 -6.79
C GLY A 105 0.05 -9.95 -7.80
N ARG A 106 -0.39 -8.80 -7.31
CA ARG A 106 -0.87 -7.68 -8.15
C ARG A 106 0.23 -7.03 -8.99
N MET A 107 1.45 -7.46 -8.83
CA MET A 107 2.63 -7.00 -9.55
C MET A 107 3.35 -8.22 -10.11
N GLN A 108 3.44 -8.31 -11.42
CA GLN A 108 4.09 -9.41 -12.12
C GLN A 108 5.09 -8.85 -13.12
N THR A 109 6.31 -9.36 -13.10
CA THR A 109 7.32 -9.03 -14.10
C THR A 109 7.27 -10.04 -15.25
N PHE A 110 7.50 -9.58 -16.48
CA PHE A 110 7.58 -10.42 -17.64
C PHE A 110 8.65 -9.93 -18.62
N THR A 111 9.07 -10.81 -19.51
CA THR A 111 9.98 -10.48 -20.60
C THR A 111 9.34 -10.88 -21.93
N LEU A 112 9.36 -9.95 -22.88
CA LEU A 112 8.89 -10.19 -24.25
C LEU A 112 10.00 -9.79 -25.24
N GLY A 113 10.72 -10.77 -25.76
CA GLY A 113 11.91 -10.52 -26.58
C GLY A 113 13.00 -9.84 -25.78
N GLN A 114 13.35 -8.62 -26.16
CA GLN A 114 14.36 -7.79 -25.46
C GLN A 114 13.71 -6.80 -24.47
N HIS A 115 12.38 -6.79 -24.37
CA HIS A 115 11.67 -5.86 -23.51
C HIS A 115 11.32 -6.50 -22.18
N HIS A 116 11.52 -5.74 -21.12
CA HIS A 116 11.08 -6.10 -19.77
C HIS A 116 9.83 -5.29 -19.43
N GLY A 117 8.86 -5.92 -18.85
CA GLY A 117 7.61 -5.29 -18.49
C GLY A 117 7.17 -5.66 -17.08
N ILE A 118 6.33 -4.82 -16.52
CA ILE A 118 5.68 -5.03 -15.24
C ILE A 118 4.17 -4.89 -15.45
N LEU A 119 3.43 -5.92 -15.10
CA LEU A 119 1.98 -5.89 -15.05
C LEU A 119 1.54 -5.53 -13.64
N LEU A 120 0.91 -4.37 -13.49
CA LEU A 120 0.31 -3.91 -12.24
C LEU A 120 -1.20 -4.09 -12.33
N THR A 121 -1.75 -4.96 -11.48
CA THR A 121 -3.17 -5.29 -11.52
C THR A 121 -3.89 -4.60 -10.36
N SER A 122 -4.85 -3.75 -10.67
CA SER A 122 -5.75 -3.11 -9.72
C SER A 122 -7.14 -3.73 -9.81
N LYS A 123 -7.88 -3.70 -8.69
CA LYS A 123 -9.28 -4.05 -8.73
C LYS A 123 -10.06 -2.92 -9.39
N HIS A 124 -11.04 -3.26 -10.22
CA HIS A 124 -11.94 -2.27 -10.83
C HIS A 124 -12.55 -1.35 -9.74
N GLU A 125 -12.75 -0.10 -10.06
CA GLU A 125 -13.29 0.93 -9.15
C GLU A 125 -12.41 1.22 -7.90
N ASN A 126 -11.12 0.91 -7.94
CA ASN A 126 -10.21 1.19 -6.84
C ASN A 126 -9.16 2.22 -7.24
N SER A 127 -9.55 3.50 -7.25
CA SER A 127 -8.68 4.63 -7.58
C SER A 127 -7.41 4.68 -6.74
N ILE A 128 -7.47 4.31 -5.46
CA ILE A 128 -6.29 4.27 -4.57
C ILE A 128 -5.24 3.26 -5.05
N ALA A 129 -5.68 2.09 -5.52
CA ALA A 129 -4.74 1.09 -6.04
C ALA A 129 -4.07 1.59 -7.33
N TYR A 130 -4.80 2.31 -8.19
CA TYR A 130 -4.24 2.95 -9.37
C TYR A 130 -3.24 4.05 -8.99
N ASP A 131 -3.59 4.97 -8.09
CA ASP A 131 -2.67 6.01 -7.60
C ASP A 131 -1.40 5.42 -6.99
N THR A 132 -1.52 4.32 -6.26
CA THR A 132 -0.36 3.61 -5.69
C THR A 132 0.53 3.03 -6.80
N ASN A 133 -0.07 2.47 -7.85
CA ASN A 133 0.67 1.97 -9.00
C ASN A 133 1.36 3.11 -9.78
N LEU A 134 0.70 4.26 -9.94
CA LEU A 134 1.31 5.44 -10.59
C LEU A 134 2.50 5.97 -9.78
N ARG A 135 2.40 6.02 -8.46
CA ARG A 135 3.53 6.39 -7.59
C ARG A 135 4.70 5.42 -7.71
N TYR A 136 4.43 4.13 -7.83
CA TYR A 136 5.46 3.14 -8.10
C TYR A 136 6.17 3.42 -9.42
N ILE A 137 5.40 3.64 -10.51
CA ILE A 137 5.94 3.95 -11.85
C ILE A 137 6.78 5.23 -11.81
N ARG A 138 6.31 6.28 -11.15
CA ARG A 138 7.04 7.53 -10.97
C ARG A 138 8.38 7.34 -10.25
N GLY A 139 8.47 6.37 -9.35
CA GLY A 139 9.71 6.04 -8.62
C GLY A 139 10.74 5.32 -9.48
N GLU A 140 10.37 4.80 -10.66
CA GLU A 140 11.30 4.17 -11.58
C GLU A 140 12.14 5.24 -12.30
N GLN A 141 13.46 5.04 -12.33
CA GLN A 141 14.38 6.03 -12.90
C GLN A 141 14.60 5.85 -14.41
N SER A 142 14.17 4.74 -14.97
CA SER A 142 14.33 4.43 -16.39
C SER A 142 13.12 4.88 -17.19
N PRO A 143 13.31 5.46 -18.40
CA PRO A 143 12.20 5.77 -19.29
C PRO A 143 11.37 4.51 -19.57
N CYS A 144 10.07 4.63 -19.43
CA CYS A 144 9.15 3.53 -19.68
C CYS A 144 7.91 4.00 -20.46
N THR A 145 7.25 3.04 -21.14
CA THR A 145 5.92 3.27 -21.73
C THR A 145 4.88 2.72 -20.78
N VAL A 146 3.92 3.53 -20.41
CA VAL A 146 2.81 3.13 -19.54
C VAL A 146 1.57 2.88 -20.37
N LEU A 147 1.00 1.68 -20.23
CA LEU A 147 -0.26 1.29 -20.85
C LEU A 147 -1.30 1.07 -19.75
N VAL A 148 -2.31 1.93 -19.70
CA VAL A 148 -3.43 1.79 -18.76
C VAL A 148 -4.57 1.08 -19.47
N ILE A 149 -4.96 -0.10 -18.96
CA ILE A 149 -6.06 -0.90 -19.50
C ILE A 149 -7.16 -0.93 -18.45
N VAL A 150 -8.34 -0.47 -18.84
CA VAL A 150 -9.51 -0.39 -17.98
C VAL A 150 -10.64 -1.19 -18.60
N ASP A 151 -11.25 -2.10 -17.84
CA ASP A 151 -12.48 -2.74 -18.23
C ASP A 151 -13.64 -1.74 -18.07
N ALA A 152 -14.31 -1.42 -19.14
CA ALA A 152 -15.43 -0.47 -19.14
C ALA A 152 -16.70 -1.03 -18.46
N VAL A 153 -16.76 -2.33 -18.22
CA VAL A 153 -17.94 -2.98 -17.64
C VAL A 153 -17.63 -3.53 -16.28
N SER A 154 -18.33 -3.02 -15.27
CA SER A 154 -18.29 -3.62 -13.94
C SER A 154 -18.94 -5.01 -13.99
N ARG A 155 -18.16 -6.05 -13.77
CA ARG A 155 -18.67 -7.43 -13.71
C ARG A 155 -19.69 -7.66 -12.59
N LYS A 156 -19.64 -6.83 -11.56
CA LYS A 156 -20.55 -6.92 -10.41
C LYS A 156 -21.92 -6.34 -10.71
N TYR A 157 -21.96 -5.25 -11.49
CA TYR A 157 -23.21 -4.50 -11.71
C TYR A 157 -23.69 -4.55 -13.16
N PHE A 158 -22.91 -5.14 -14.07
CA PHE A 158 -23.19 -5.22 -15.53
C PHE A 158 -23.44 -3.84 -16.16
N THR A 159 -22.90 -2.79 -15.55
CA THR A 159 -23.03 -1.41 -16.02
C THR A 159 -21.65 -0.87 -16.39
N SER A 160 -21.62 -0.02 -17.40
CA SER A 160 -20.43 0.73 -17.77
C SER A 160 -20.25 1.88 -16.77
N GLU A 161 -19.20 1.83 -15.95
CA GLU A 161 -18.90 2.81 -14.95
C GLU A 161 -17.39 3.08 -14.91
N THR A 162 -17.03 4.28 -15.33
CA THR A 162 -15.62 4.71 -15.40
C THR A 162 -15.38 6.07 -14.74
N SER A 163 -16.39 6.64 -14.06
CA SER A 163 -16.28 7.96 -13.42
C SER A 163 -15.18 8.00 -12.34
N TRP A 164 -14.89 6.87 -11.70
CA TRP A 164 -13.81 6.73 -10.72
C TRP A 164 -12.41 7.02 -11.29
N LEU A 165 -12.23 7.02 -12.62
CA LEU A 165 -10.98 7.42 -13.26
C LEU A 165 -10.65 8.90 -13.03
N TRP A 166 -11.67 9.74 -12.80
CA TRP A 166 -11.47 11.15 -12.48
C TRP A 166 -10.86 11.40 -11.11
N ASP A 167 -10.91 10.40 -10.22
CA ASP A 167 -10.28 10.44 -8.91
C ASP A 167 -8.78 10.11 -8.97
N ILE A 168 -8.27 9.67 -10.12
CA ILE A 168 -6.88 9.28 -10.31
C ILE A 168 -6.07 10.48 -10.80
N ASP A 169 -4.95 10.71 -10.14
CA ASP A 169 -4.00 11.75 -10.51
C ASP A 169 -3.00 11.22 -11.56
N PHE A 170 -3.37 11.31 -12.83
CA PHE A 170 -2.50 10.93 -13.94
C PHE A 170 -1.34 11.91 -14.18
N ASP A 171 -1.39 13.12 -13.61
CA ASP A 171 -0.32 14.12 -13.74
C ASP A 171 0.93 13.71 -12.94
N GLN A 172 0.85 12.63 -12.17
CA GLN A 172 2.01 12.04 -11.51
C GLN A 172 3.00 11.37 -12.49
N LEU A 173 2.59 11.06 -13.69
CA LEU A 173 3.42 10.47 -14.73
C LEU A 173 4.16 11.56 -15.52
#